data_6123e5e97d6a92a415c0ecfce6b9bd91
#
_entry.id   6123e5e97d6a92a415c0ecfce6b9bd91
#
_cell.length_a   1.000
_cell.length_b   1.000
_cell.length_c   1.000
_cell.angle_alpha   90.00
_cell.angle_beta   90.00
_cell.angle_gamma   90.00
#
_symmetry.space_group_name_H-M   'P 1'
#
loop_
_entity.id
_entity.type
_entity.pdbx_description
1 polymer ?
#
loop_
_entity_poly.entity_id
_entity_poly.type
_entity_poly.pdbx_seq_one_letter_code
_entity_poly.pdbx_strand_id
1 'polypeptide(L)'
;MASIRICLLRLVCLALLLASALPTHAQALLLDDHVPRLDAWQVATVLFDPAGTLQVTDVVTRSQDFTRSSLPAGNLGRRTGAAWLRVPIETAPGAGTDRHWMLEVDYAPLDQVDVYVLAGARIEHQAHLGDLIPMSERAMPVRSHVVSLDLPPGSQRVLL
;
A
#
# COMPACT_ATOMS: atom_id res chain seq x y z
N MET A 1 14.15 -54.01 3.38
CA MET A 1 13.53 -53.21 2.25
C MET A 1 12.44 -52.26 2.68
N ALA A 2 11.67 -52.50 3.75
CA ALA A 2 10.61 -51.62 4.24
C ALA A 2 11.11 -50.27 4.79
N SER A 3 12.23 -50.25 5.51
CA SER A 3 12.78 -49.03 6.14
C SER A 3 13.22 -47.96 5.14
N ILE A 4 13.76 -48.35 3.98
CA ILE A 4 14.20 -47.41 2.93
C ILE A 4 13.00 -46.69 2.26
N ARG A 5 11.90 -47.43 2.06
CA ARG A 5 10.68 -46.86 1.48
C ARG A 5 10.01 -45.83 2.40
N ILE A 6 10.03 -46.05 3.68
CA ILE A 6 9.47 -45.11 4.70
C ILE A 6 10.32 -43.86 4.78
N CYS A 7 11.65 -43.95 4.68
CA CYS A 7 12.57 -42.84 4.70
C CYS A 7 12.40 -41.96 3.43
N LEU A 8 12.27 -42.60 2.27
CA LEU A 8 12.04 -41.89 0.99
C LEU A 8 10.69 -41.14 0.98
N LEU A 9 9.63 -41.76 1.51
CA LEU A 9 8.31 -41.15 1.59
C LEU A 9 8.31 -39.93 2.52
N ARG A 10 9.02 -39.99 3.64
CA ARG A 10 9.17 -38.84 4.56
C ARG A 10 9.96 -37.69 3.94
N LEU A 11 11.00 -37.99 3.16
CA LEU A 11 11.78 -36.99 2.46
C LEU A 11 10.97 -36.29 1.36
N VAL A 12 10.14 -37.03 0.63
CA VAL A 12 9.25 -36.46 -0.39
C VAL A 12 8.16 -35.61 0.24
N CYS A 13 7.56 -36.05 1.35
CA CYS A 13 6.57 -35.22 2.08
C CYS A 13 7.19 -33.94 2.64
N LEU A 14 8.42 -33.99 3.15
CA LEU A 14 9.12 -32.81 3.65
C LEU A 14 9.46 -31.83 2.53
N ALA A 15 9.87 -32.33 1.37
CA ALA A 15 10.15 -31.52 0.17
C ALA A 15 8.87 -30.86 -0.39
N LEU A 16 7.74 -31.57 -0.36
CA LEU A 16 6.43 -31.02 -0.76
C LEU A 16 5.93 -29.94 0.20
N LEU A 17 6.18 -30.08 1.50
CA LEU A 17 5.84 -29.07 2.50
C LEU A 17 6.70 -27.80 2.37
N LEU A 18 7.98 -27.94 1.99
CA LEU A 18 8.86 -26.80 1.73
C LEU A 18 8.52 -26.07 0.42
N ALA A 19 8.00 -26.75 -0.57
CA ALA A 19 7.61 -26.17 -1.86
C ALA A 19 6.34 -25.29 -1.78
N SER A 20 5.52 -25.45 -0.73
CA SER A 20 4.29 -24.66 -0.55
C SER A 20 4.51 -23.29 0.12
N ALA A 21 5.72 -22.96 0.53
CA ALA A 21 6.09 -21.66 1.09
C ALA A 21 6.54 -20.66 -0.01
N LEU A 22 5.86 -20.63 -1.16
CA LEU A 22 6.07 -19.55 -2.12
C LEU A 22 5.58 -18.25 -1.48
N PRO A 23 6.42 -17.20 -1.41
CA PRO A 23 5.96 -15.92 -0.92
C PRO A 23 4.83 -15.46 -1.83
N THR A 24 3.63 -15.32 -1.29
CA THR A 24 2.54 -14.60 -1.95
C THR A 24 3.02 -13.16 -2.06
N HIS A 25 3.58 -12.79 -3.22
CA HIS A 25 3.83 -11.39 -3.52
C HIS A 25 2.50 -10.68 -3.45
N ALA A 26 2.36 -9.79 -2.49
CA ALA A 26 1.22 -8.88 -2.47
C ALA A 26 1.17 -8.20 -3.83
N GLN A 27 0.04 -8.32 -4.53
CA GLN A 27 -0.12 -7.72 -5.84
C GLN A 27 0.12 -6.20 -5.70
N ALA A 28 1.13 -5.69 -6.41
CA ALA A 28 1.40 -4.27 -6.46
C ALA A 28 0.61 -3.62 -7.60
N LEU A 29 0.26 -2.35 -7.44
CA LEU A 29 -0.29 -1.53 -8.50
C LEU A 29 0.85 -1.13 -9.43
N LEU A 30 0.80 -1.59 -10.67
CA LEU A 30 1.78 -1.20 -11.69
C LEU A 30 1.44 0.18 -12.21
N LEU A 31 2.34 1.13 -11.97
CA LEU A 31 2.27 2.49 -12.49
C LEU A 31 2.92 2.52 -13.87
N ASP A 32 2.09 2.72 -14.89
CA ASP A 32 2.47 2.77 -16.30
C ASP A 32 2.03 4.10 -16.90
N ASP A 33 2.94 4.86 -17.52
CA ASP A 33 2.70 6.18 -18.09
C ASP A 33 1.64 6.17 -19.21
N HIS A 34 1.37 5.01 -19.78
CA HIS A 34 0.32 4.83 -20.79
C HIS A 34 -1.09 4.78 -20.20
N VAL A 35 -1.21 4.64 -18.88
CA VAL A 35 -2.50 4.58 -18.19
C VAL A 35 -2.73 5.86 -17.40
N PRO A 36 -3.65 6.73 -17.84
CA PRO A 36 -3.81 8.07 -17.26
C PRO A 36 -4.39 8.07 -15.84
N ARG A 37 -5.06 7.00 -15.44
CA ARG A 37 -5.63 6.85 -14.08
C ARG A 37 -5.69 5.40 -13.67
N LEU A 38 -5.23 5.14 -12.46
CA LEU A 38 -5.23 3.81 -11.84
C LEU A 38 -6.04 3.84 -10.55
N ASP A 39 -6.79 2.77 -10.29
CA ASP A 39 -7.55 2.63 -9.05
C ASP A 39 -6.73 1.85 -8.01
N ALA A 40 -6.28 2.54 -6.97
CA ALA A 40 -5.48 1.96 -5.90
C ALA A 40 -6.27 0.95 -5.04
N TRP A 41 -7.61 1.01 -5.03
CA TRP A 41 -8.43 0.07 -4.26
C TRP A 41 -8.28 -1.38 -4.71
N GLN A 42 -7.86 -1.63 -5.93
CA GLN A 42 -7.61 -2.98 -6.45
C GLN A 42 -6.56 -3.75 -5.64
N VAL A 43 -5.60 -3.02 -5.04
CA VAL A 43 -4.49 -3.61 -4.27
C VAL A 43 -4.45 -3.14 -2.81
N ALA A 44 -5.25 -2.13 -2.46
CA ALA A 44 -5.27 -1.55 -1.13
C ALA A 44 -5.69 -2.55 -0.05
N THR A 45 -5.01 -2.48 1.07
CA THR A 45 -5.38 -3.16 2.31
C THR A 45 -5.50 -2.16 3.44
N VAL A 46 -6.24 -2.49 4.47
CA VAL A 46 -6.64 -1.57 5.54
C VAL A 46 -6.27 -2.14 6.90
N LEU A 47 -5.74 -1.30 7.76
CA LEU A 47 -5.59 -1.51 9.19
C LEU A 47 -6.38 -0.41 9.92
N PHE A 48 -7.28 -0.79 10.81
CA PHE A 48 -8.02 0.17 11.63
C PHE A 48 -7.31 0.45 12.94
N ASP A 49 -7.21 1.71 13.29
CA ASP A 49 -6.71 2.20 14.58
C ASP A 49 -7.83 2.97 15.30
N PRO A 50 -8.68 2.28 16.07
CA PRO A 50 -9.82 2.91 16.74
C PRO A 50 -9.43 3.96 17.78
N ALA A 51 -8.22 3.88 18.32
CA ALA A 51 -7.68 4.85 19.27
C ALA A 51 -7.05 6.07 18.57
N GLY A 52 -6.66 5.95 17.30
CA GLY A 52 -5.98 7.00 16.56
C GLY A 52 -4.59 7.33 17.11
N THR A 53 -3.91 6.34 17.68
CA THR A 53 -2.63 6.55 18.40
C THR A 53 -1.42 5.96 17.72
N LEU A 54 -1.62 5.12 16.69
CA LEU A 54 -0.50 4.51 15.97
C LEU A 54 0.27 5.57 15.17
N GLN A 55 1.59 5.47 15.28
CA GLN A 55 2.49 6.24 14.44
C GLN A 55 2.90 5.41 13.21
N VAL A 56 3.37 6.04 12.16
CA VAL A 56 3.83 5.37 10.94
C VAL A 56 4.88 4.29 11.24
N THR A 57 5.76 4.52 12.20
CA THR A 57 6.78 3.54 12.65
C THR A 57 6.17 2.26 13.22
N ASP A 58 5.04 2.38 13.93
CA ASP A 58 4.31 1.22 14.46
C ASP A 58 3.65 0.45 13.32
N VAL A 59 3.04 1.18 12.39
CA VAL A 59 2.29 0.64 11.26
C VAL A 59 3.20 -0.12 10.28
N VAL A 60 4.40 0.38 10.02
CA VAL A 60 5.40 -0.27 9.14
C VAL A 60 5.73 -1.68 9.62
N THR A 61 5.78 -1.92 10.93
CA THR A 61 6.09 -3.24 11.50
C THR A 61 4.89 -4.19 11.49
N ARG A 62 3.68 -3.68 11.21
CA ARG A 62 2.41 -4.40 11.28
C ARG A 62 1.83 -4.76 9.92
N SER A 63 2.68 -4.98 8.92
CA SER A 63 2.27 -5.22 7.53
C SER A 63 1.31 -6.41 7.36
N GLN A 64 1.38 -7.41 8.22
CA GLN A 64 0.51 -8.59 8.23
C GLN A 64 -0.87 -8.35 8.88
N ASP A 65 -1.06 -7.25 9.59
CA ASP A 65 -2.34 -6.90 10.22
C ASP A 65 -3.29 -6.20 9.23
N PHE A 66 -2.76 -5.83 8.06
CA PHE A 66 -3.55 -5.23 7.00
C PHE A 66 -4.39 -6.27 6.28
N THR A 67 -5.68 -5.99 6.11
CA THR A 67 -6.62 -6.87 5.43
C THR A 67 -7.35 -6.16 4.30
N ARG A 68 -7.85 -6.89 3.32
CA ARG A 68 -8.75 -6.30 2.32
C ARG A 68 -10.06 -5.87 2.97
N SER A 69 -10.55 -4.70 2.59
CA SER A 69 -11.87 -4.27 3.03
C SER A 69 -12.95 -5.20 2.44
N SER A 70 -13.91 -5.60 3.28
CA SER A 70 -15.10 -6.33 2.84
C SER A 70 -16.19 -5.42 2.29
N LEU A 71 -16.03 -4.10 2.45
CA LEU A 71 -16.94 -3.09 1.92
C LEU A 71 -16.58 -2.73 0.47
N PRO A 72 -17.51 -2.17 -0.31
CA PRO A 72 -17.22 -1.68 -1.65
C PRO A 72 -16.03 -0.72 -1.65
N ALA A 73 -15.30 -0.69 -2.76
CA ALA A 73 -14.11 0.16 -2.92
C ALA A 73 -14.40 1.62 -2.53
N GLY A 74 -13.48 2.21 -1.77
CA GLY A 74 -13.61 3.57 -1.27
C GLY A 74 -14.50 3.74 -0.04
N ASN A 75 -15.17 2.68 0.42
CA ASN A 75 -16.01 2.77 1.61
C ASN A 75 -15.37 2.04 2.79
N LEU A 76 -14.99 2.76 3.83
CA LEU A 76 -14.46 2.21 5.08
C LEU A 76 -15.52 2.15 6.19
N GLY A 77 -16.75 2.59 5.90
CA GLY A 77 -17.80 2.75 6.90
C GLY A 77 -17.54 3.94 7.85
N ARG A 78 -18.50 4.21 8.72
CA ARG A 78 -18.34 5.23 9.75
C ARG A 78 -17.59 4.65 10.95
N ARG A 79 -16.45 5.23 11.30
CA ARG A 79 -15.55 4.73 12.35
C ARG A 79 -15.02 5.87 13.19
N THR A 80 -14.57 5.54 14.40
CA THR A 80 -13.75 6.41 15.26
C THR A 80 -12.28 6.10 15.05
N GLY A 81 -11.41 7.04 15.37
CA GLY A 81 -9.95 6.89 15.23
C GLY A 81 -9.48 7.07 13.81
N ALA A 82 -8.44 6.31 13.42
CA ALA A 82 -7.82 6.39 12.12
C ALA A 82 -7.98 5.09 11.31
N ALA A 83 -7.88 5.19 10.00
CA ALA A 83 -7.75 4.06 9.09
C ALA A 83 -6.45 4.23 8.31
N TRP A 84 -5.59 3.22 8.39
CA TRP A 84 -4.37 3.14 7.63
C TRP A 84 -4.63 2.33 6.37
N LEU A 85 -4.31 2.91 5.21
CA LEU A 85 -4.39 2.22 3.93
C LEU A 85 -2.97 1.87 3.49
N ARG A 86 -2.75 0.65 3.08
CA ARG A 86 -1.48 0.19 2.54
C ARG A 86 -1.67 -0.15 1.07
N VAL A 87 -0.93 0.55 0.20
CA VAL A 87 -0.98 0.38 -1.25
C VAL A 87 0.43 0.07 -1.75
N PRO A 88 0.74 -1.19 -2.05
CA PRO A 88 1.99 -1.53 -2.72
C PRO A 88 1.94 -1.05 -4.18
N ILE A 89 2.98 -0.35 -4.61
CA ILE A 89 3.12 0.19 -5.97
C ILE A 89 4.43 -0.25 -6.59
N GLU A 90 4.43 -0.40 -7.90
CA GLU A 90 5.60 -0.67 -8.73
C GLU A 90 5.56 0.22 -9.95
N THR A 91 6.64 0.91 -10.25
CA THR A 91 6.77 1.71 -11.48
C THR A 91 7.33 0.85 -12.61
N ALA A 92 6.73 0.92 -13.79
CA ALA A 92 7.17 0.15 -14.95
C ALA A 92 8.65 0.45 -15.29
N PRO A 93 9.48 -0.57 -15.57
CA PRO A 93 10.82 -0.35 -16.08
C PRO A 93 10.74 0.21 -17.50
N GLY A 94 11.31 1.40 -17.73
CA GLY A 94 11.25 2.04 -19.04
C GLY A 94 10.05 2.94 -19.28
N ALA A 95 9.17 3.11 -18.30
CA ALA A 95 8.33 4.28 -18.21
C ALA A 95 9.22 5.50 -18.41
N GLY A 96 8.83 6.43 -19.29
CA GLY A 96 9.68 7.52 -19.77
C GLY A 96 10.39 8.31 -18.68
N THR A 97 10.94 9.46 -18.99
CA THR A 97 11.62 10.34 -18.02
C THR A 97 10.67 10.93 -16.97
N ASP A 98 9.37 10.69 -17.12
CA ASP A 98 8.34 11.25 -16.24
C ASP A 98 8.25 10.41 -14.97
N ARG A 99 8.75 10.97 -13.87
CA ARG A 99 8.73 10.36 -12.53
C ARG A 99 7.57 10.87 -11.68
N HIS A 100 6.78 11.77 -12.23
CA HIS A 100 5.78 12.52 -11.50
C HIS A 100 4.44 11.81 -11.56
N TRP A 101 4.04 11.25 -10.44
CA TRP A 101 2.73 10.67 -10.23
C TRP A 101 1.92 11.54 -9.29
N MET A 102 0.62 11.46 -9.39
CA MET A 102 -0.27 12.14 -8.47
C MET A 102 -1.13 11.11 -7.75
N LEU A 103 -1.06 11.12 -6.43
CA LEU A 103 -2.00 10.39 -5.60
C LEU A 103 -3.17 11.32 -5.28
N GLU A 104 -4.37 10.87 -5.62
CA GLU A 104 -5.60 11.58 -5.29
C GLU A 104 -6.44 10.77 -4.31
N VAL A 105 -6.83 11.39 -3.20
CA VAL A 105 -7.85 10.88 -2.29
C VAL A 105 -9.12 11.69 -2.53
N ASP A 106 -10.04 11.12 -3.31
CA ASP A 106 -11.27 11.77 -3.78
C ASP A 106 -12.38 11.67 -2.73
N TYR A 107 -12.10 12.19 -1.52
CA TYR A 107 -13.10 12.35 -0.48
C TYR A 107 -12.80 13.62 0.33
N ALA A 108 -13.32 14.73 -0.12
CA ALA A 108 -13.04 16.07 0.41
C ALA A 108 -13.28 16.26 1.92
N PRO A 109 -14.27 15.61 2.58
CA PRO A 109 -14.55 15.82 4.00
C PRO A 109 -13.59 15.14 4.97
N LEU A 110 -12.40 14.68 4.55
CA LEU A 110 -11.40 14.16 5.48
C LEU A 110 -10.68 15.32 6.15
N ASP A 111 -10.79 15.40 7.46
CA ASP A 111 -10.14 16.42 8.29
C ASP A 111 -8.61 16.38 8.13
N GLN A 112 -8.06 15.17 8.16
CA GLN A 112 -6.62 14.91 8.08
C GLN A 112 -6.33 13.69 7.22
N VAL A 113 -5.36 13.82 6.32
CA VAL A 113 -4.83 12.75 5.49
C VAL A 113 -3.31 12.83 5.50
N ASP A 114 -2.66 11.84 6.09
CA ASP A 114 -1.22 11.73 6.07
C ASP A 114 -0.80 10.70 5.03
N VAL A 115 0.15 11.05 4.18
CA VAL A 115 0.67 10.17 3.13
C VAL A 115 2.16 9.93 3.37
N TYR A 116 2.55 8.66 3.37
CA TYR A 116 3.93 8.24 3.49
C TYR A 116 4.32 7.36 2.32
N VAL A 117 5.47 7.63 1.70
CA VAL A 117 6.08 6.78 0.67
C VAL A 117 7.25 6.02 1.29
N LEU A 118 7.19 4.70 1.23
CA LEU A 118 8.16 3.83 1.86
C LEU A 118 8.97 3.05 0.83
N ALA A 119 10.30 3.03 1.01
CA ALA A 119 11.20 2.06 0.38
C ALA A 119 11.63 1.03 1.43
N GLY A 120 11.02 -0.15 1.42
CA GLY A 120 11.12 -1.09 2.53
C GLY A 120 10.56 -0.48 3.82
N ALA A 121 11.38 -0.33 4.85
CA ALA A 121 10.98 0.31 6.11
C ALA A 121 11.34 1.81 6.20
N ARG A 122 12.00 2.37 5.18
CA ARG A 122 12.46 3.76 5.18
C ARG A 122 11.41 4.67 4.56
N ILE A 123 11.03 5.72 5.28
CA ILE A 123 10.17 6.79 4.76
C ILE A 123 11.02 7.66 3.82
N GLU A 124 10.63 7.76 2.55
CA GLU A 124 11.28 8.61 1.54
C GLU A 124 10.56 9.93 1.33
N HIS A 125 9.25 9.94 1.52
CA HIS A 125 8.42 11.13 1.36
C HIS A 125 7.28 11.10 2.36
N GLN A 126 6.87 12.28 2.81
CA GLN A 126 5.74 12.48 3.71
C GLN A 126 4.99 13.73 3.30
N ALA A 127 3.66 13.65 3.31
CA ALA A 127 2.79 14.78 3.05
C ALA A 127 1.61 14.79 4.03
N HIS A 128 1.18 15.99 4.42
CA HIS A 128 0.02 16.24 5.25
C HIS A 128 -1.04 16.95 4.42
N LEU A 129 -2.22 16.41 4.39
CA LEU A 129 -3.36 16.88 3.63
C LEU A 129 -4.60 16.88 4.54
N GLY A 130 -5.70 17.40 4.05
CA GLY A 130 -6.96 17.40 4.78
C GLY A 130 -7.75 18.68 4.56
N ASP A 131 -9.02 18.72 4.97
CA ASP A 131 -9.84 19.90 4.77
C ASP A 131 -9.60 20.98 5.85
N LEU A 132 -8.94 20.63 6.95
CA LEU A 132 -8.45 21.60 7.94
C LEU A 132 -7.29 22.46 7.40
N ILE A 133 -6.64 22.06 6.28
CA ILE A 133 -5.61 22.87 5.64
C ILE A 133 -6.27 23.88 4.70
N PRO A 134 -6.02 25.19 4.89
CA PRO A 134 -6.56 26.23 4.02
C PRO A 134 -6.21 25.98 2.54
N MET A 135 -7.15 26.29 1.65
CA MET A 135 -6.97 26.07 0.21
C MET A 135 -5.69 26.74 -0.34
N SER A 136 -5.31 27.89 0.21
CA SER A 136 -4.09 28.63 -0.17
C SER A 136 -2.78 27.93 0.22
N GLU A 137 -2.84 26.99 1.17
CA GLU A 137 -1.67 26.25 1.65
C GLU A 137 -1.57 24.84 1.07
N ARG A 138 -2.59 24.41 0.31
CA ARG A 138 -2.58 23.12 -0.35
C ARG A 138 -1.66 23.14 -1.56
N ALA A 139 -0.93 22.04 -1.77
CA ALA A 139 -0.05 21.87 -2.93
C ALA A 139 -0.81 22.06 -4.25
N MET A 140 -2.10 21.68 -4.29
CA MET A 140 -3.01 21.92 -5.39
C MET A 140 -4.35 22.49 -4.86
N PRO A 141 -4.84 23.60 -5.39
CA PRO A 141 -6.07 24.25 -4.96
C PRO A 141 -7.32 23.54 -5.54
N VAL A 142 -7.45 22.25 -5.24
CA VAL A 142 -8.57 21.39 -5.66
C VAL A 142 -9.34 20.87 -4.45
N ARG A 143 -10.56 20.37 -4.67
CA ARG A 143 -11.42 19.88 -3.58
C ARG A 143 -10.95 18.56 -3.00
N SER A 144 -10.41 17.66 -3.83
CA SER A 144 -9.80 16.40 -3.41
C SER A 144 -8.43 16.65 -2.75
N HIS A 145 -7.94 15.65 -2.02
CA HIS A 145 -6.61 15.72 -1.43
C HIS A 145 -5.61 15.13 -2.42
N VAL A 146 -4.70 15.96 -2.93
CA VAL A 146 -3.75 15.56 -3.97
C VAL A 146 -2.33 15.80 -3.49
N VAL A 147 -1.47 14.80 -3.70
CA VAL A 147 -0.03 14.89 -3.46
C VAL A 147 0.74 14.42 -4.70
N SER A 148 1.79 15.15 -5.03
CA SER A 148 2.74 14.76 -6.08
C SER A 148 3.75 13.77 -5.51
N LEU A 149 4.02 12.71 -6.25
CA LEU A 149 4.97 11.65 -5.91
C LEU A 149 6.06 11.59 -6.98
N ASP A 150 7.31 11.68 -6.57
CA ASP A 150 8.46 11.47 -7.46
C ASP A 150 8.97 10.04 -7.27
N LEU A 151 8.64 9.16 -8.22
CA LEU A 151 8.88 7.72 -8.14
C LEU A 151 9.84 7.28 -9.25
N PRO A 152 11.05 6.80 -8.93
CA PRO A 152 11.99 6.33 -9.94
C PRO A 152 11.42 5.13 -10.73
N PRO A 153 11.67 5.04 -12.06
CA PRO A 153 11.28 3.89 -12.87
C PRO A 153 11.83 2.57 -12.33
N GLY A 154 11.06 1.48 -12.46
CA GLY A 154 11.45 0.15 -12.00
C GLY A 154 11.56 0.02 -10.48
N SER A 155 10.99 0.96 -9.73
CA SER A 155 11.06 0.95 -8.27
C SER A 155 9.80 0.37 -7.63
N GLN A 156 10.00 -0.30 -6.49
CA GLN A 156 8.89 -0.76 -5.65
C GLN A 156 8.80 0.10 -4.40
N ARG A 157 7.60 0.55 -4.09
CA ARG A 157 7.28 1.38 -2.92
C ARG A 157 5.99 0.90 -2.26
N VAL A 158 5.78 1.37 -1.05
CA VAL A 158 4.50 1.22 -0.34
C VAL A 158 4.01 2.60 0.04
N LEU A 159 2.77 2.92 -0.32
CA LEU A 159 2.06 4.08 0.20
C LEU A 159 1.33 3.68 1.48
N LEU A 160 1.45 4.50 2.51
CA LEU A 160 0.64 4.44 3.73
C LEU A 160 -0.11 5.74 3.91
#